data_296dcb228f956d0b5ce537f6484fc7f9
#
_entry.id   296dcb228f956d0b5ce537f6484fc7f9
#
_cell.length_a   1.000
_cell.length_b   1.000
_cell.length_c   1.000
_cell.angle_alpha   90.00
_cell.angle_beta   90.00
_cell.angle_gamma   90.00
#
_symmetry.space_group_name_H-M   'P 1'
#
loop_
_entity.id
_entity.type
_entity.pdbx_description
1 polymer ?
#
loop_
_entity_poly.entity_id
_entity_poly.type
_entity_poly.pdbx_seq_one_letter_code
_entity_poly.pdbx_strand_id
1 'polypeptide(L)'
;MQNNDWMNMIENMNGIRLFSRSLIPRATTDHEISSQHLDLLCHLIINNDGMTPLKLSKVMGVSKTIISRLIDGLSKSGYVIKKQDDNDKRSYDVFITELGEKKVDEILKFYLGPIYDLRRKLGEKNFLQLMDCIKMANEKISEGENGK
;
A
#
# COMPACT_ATOMS: atom_id res chain seq x y z
N MET A 1 -15.29 -40.46 -2.70
CA MET A 1 -15.73 -39.12 -3.08
C MET A 1 -14.52 -38.23 -3.17
N GLN A 2 -14.26 -37.79 -4.33
CA GLN A 2 -13.18 -36.80 -4.48
C GLN A 2 -13.77 -35.42 -4.25
N ASN A 3 -13.36 -34.83 -3.18
CA ASN A 3 -13.65 -33.43 -2.96
C ASN A 3 -12.73 -32.60 -3.87
N ASN A 4 -13.29 -32.08 -4.95
CA ASN A 4 -12.55 -31.25 -5.90
C ASN A 4 -12.39 -29.80 -5.40
N ASP A 5 -12.68 -29.57 -4.13
CA ASP A 5 -12.61 -28.21 -3.54
C ASP A 5 -11.22 -27.58 -3.68
N TRP A 6 -10.16 -28.38 -3.50
CA TRP A 6 -8.79 -27.87 -3.64
C TRP A 6 -8.48 -27.39 -5.08
N MET A 7 -9.10 -28.02 -6.11
CA MET A 7 -8.93 -27.56 -7.49
C MET A 7 -9.51 -26.15 -7.66
N ASN A 8 -10.72 -25.96 -7.14
CA ASN A 8 -11.37 -24.65 -7.14
C ASN A 8 -10.53 -23.62 -6.37
N MET A 9 -9.95 -24.02 -5.24
CA MET A 9 -9.09 -23.12 -4.46
C MET A 9 -7.83 -22.73 -5.23
N ILE A 10 -7.22 -23.65 -5.96
CA ILE A 10 -6.06 -23.35 -6.82
C ILE A 10 -6.46 -22.39 -7.94
N GLU A 11 -7.60 -22.61 -8.57
CA GLU A 11 -8.11 -21.69 -9.60
C GLU A 11 -8.36 -20.30 -9.01
N ASN A 12 -8.94 -20.21 -7.83
CA ASN A 12 -9.17 -18.95 -7.12
C ASN A 12 -7.85 -18.24 -6.82
N MET A 13 -6.85 -18.97 -6.32
CA MET A 13 -5.52 -18.40 -6.08
C MET A 13 -4.88 -17.86 -7.36
N ASN A 14 -5.01 -18.60 -8.46
CA ASN A 14 -4.52 -18.14 -9.76
C ASN A 14 -5.25 -16.87 -10.22
N GLY A 15 -6.56 -16.82 -10.01
CA GLY A 15 -7.37 -15.63 -10.29
C GLY A 15 -6.90 -14.41 -9.49
N ILE A 16 -6.63 -14.60 -8.21
CA ILE A 16 -6.12 -13.53 -7.33
C ILE A 16 -4.74 -13.05 -7.81
N ARG A 17 -3.84 -13.97 -8.17
CA ARG A 17 -2.51 -13.60 -8.70
C ARG A 17 -2.61 -12.82 -10.00
N LEU A 18 -3.43 -13.29 -10.92
CA LEU A 18 -3.63 -12.61 -12.21
C LEU A 18 -4.21 -11.22 -12.00
N PHE A 19 -5.24 -11.12 -11.16
CA PHE A 19 -5.88 -9.85 -10.79
C PHE A 19 -4.86 -8.87 -10.20
N SER A 20 -4.07 -9.33 -9.24
CA SER A 20 -3.06 -8.52 -8.56
C SER A 20 -2.00 -7.99 -9.53
N ARG A 21 -1.51 -8.85 -10.44
CA ARG A 21 -0.51 -8.47 -11.44
C ARG A 21 -1.05 -7.45 -12.45
N SER A 22 -2.32 -7.57 -12.79
CA SER A 22 -2.97 -6.68 -13.78
C SER A 22 -3.30 -5.32 -13.17
N LEU A 23 -3.62 -5.30 -11.88
CA LEU A 23 -4.13 -4.10 -11.21
C LEU A 23 -3.02 -3.25 -10.59
N ILE A 24 -2.02 -3.89 -10.00
CA ILE A 24 -0.99 -3.19 -9.22
C ILE A 24 0.29 -3.10 -10.06
N PRO A 25 0.67 -1.89 -10.50
CA PRO A 25 1.92 -1.70 -11.22
C PRO A 25 3.13 -2.04 -10.33
N ARG A 26 4.12 -2.72 -10.91
CA ARG A 26 5.36 -3.07 -10.21
C ARG A 26 6.33 -1.90 -10.10
N ALA A 27 6.20 -0.95 -11.01
CA ALA A 27 7.07 0.21 -11.07
C ALA A 27 6.26 1.44 -11.44
N THR A 28 6.77 2.59 -11.05
CA THR A 28 6.22 3.88 -11.48
C THR A 28 6.91 4.32 -12.77
N THR A 29 6.39 5.37 -13.39
CA THR A 29 7.04 6.02 -14.53
C THR A 29 8.25 6.85 -14.13
N ASP A 30 8.44 7.06 -12.82
CA ASP A 30 9.54 7.84 -12.27
C ASP A 30 10.67 6.90 -11.82
N HIS A 31 11.90 7.14 -12.27
CA HIS A 31 13.06 6.31 -11.97
C HIS A 31 13.53 6.41 -10.51
N GLU A 32 13.22 7.52 -9.84
CA GLU A 32 13.62 7.74 -8.46
C GLU A 32 12.62 7.18 -7.45
N ILE A 33 11.37 6.98 -7.88
CA ILE A 33 10.27 6.56 -7.01
C ILE A 33 9.77 5.18 -7.43
N SER A 34 10.04 4.17 -6.62
CA SER A 34 9.47 2.84 -6.79
C SER A 34 7.99 2.83 -6.37
N SER A 35 7.27 1.76 -6.71
CA SER A 35 5.89 1.59 -6.26
C SER A 35 5.79 1.56 -4.73
N GLN A 36 6.75 0.98 -4.03
CA GLN A 36 6.78 0.98 -2.56
C GLN A 36 7.01 2.37 -1.99
N HIS A 37 7.89 3.16 -2.58
CA HIS A 37 8.07 4.57 -2.20
C HIS A 37 6.76 5.35 -2.36
N LEU A 38 6.09 5.16 -3.50
CA LEU A 38 4.82 5.82 -3.77
C LEU A 38 3.75 5.42 -2.76
N ASP A 39 3.63 4.12 -2.45
CA ASP A 39 2.68 3.63 -1.45
C ASP A 39 2.91 4.28 -0.09
N LEU A 40 4.16 4.36 0.34
CA LEU A 40 4.51 5.01 1.60
C LEU A 40 4.10 6.48 1.60
N LEU A 41 4.43 7.22 0.55
CA LEU A 41 4.05 8.64 0.41
C LEU A 41 2.53 8.81 0.44
N CYS A 42 1.79 7.93 -0.23
CA CYS A 42 0.33 7.99 -0.23
C CYS A 42 -0.26 7.76 1.16
N HIS A 43 0.29 6.83 1.94
CA HIS A 43 -0.12 6.62 3.33
C HIS A 43 0.12 7.87 4.17
N LEU A 44 1.21 8.59 3.94
CA LEU A 44 1.49 9.83 4.66
C LEU A 44 0.54 10.97 4.28
N ILE A 45 0.05 10.98 3.05
CA ILE A 45 -0.99 11.95 2.62
C ILE A 45 -2.32 11.64 3.32
N ILE A 46 -2.70 10.36 3.34
CA ILE A 46 -3.95 9.91 3.97
C ILE A 46 -3.90 10.16 5.48
N ASN A 47 -2.75 9.96 6.09
CA ASN A 47 -2.52 10.13 7.53
C ASN A 47 -1.57 11.31 7.77
N ASN A 48 -2.08 12.51 7.54
CA ASN A 48 -1.29 13.74 7.57
C ASN A 48 -0.80 14.17 8.97
N ASP A 49 -1.24 13.48 10.01
CA ASP A 49 -0.78 13.69 11.39
C ASP A 49 0.56 13.01 11.69
N GLY A 50 1.15 12.37 10.68
CA GLY A 50 2.39 11.63 10.80
C GLY A 50 2.17 10.15 11.08
N MET A 51 3.14 9.34 10.69
CA MET A 51 3.09 7.90 10.92
C MET A 51 4.45 7.42 11.44
N THR A 52 4.41 6.52 12.40
CA THR A 52 5.62 5.84 12.88
C THR A 52 6.05 4.77 11.89
N PRO A 53 7.34 4.38 11.87
CA PRO A 53 7.79 3.25 11.06
C PRO A 53 7.01 1.95 11.35
N LEU A 54 6.63 1.72 12.61
CA LEU A 54 5.84 0.54 12.98
C LEU A 54 4.46 0.56 12.31
N LYS A 55 3.77 1.69 12.35
CA LYS A 55 2.46 1.83 11.69
C LYS A 55 2.57 1.64 10.18
N LEU A 56 3.59 2.23 9.56
CA LEU A 56 3.86 2.06 8.13
C LEU A 56 4.12 0.59 7.78
N SER A 57 4.91 -0.11 8.58
CA SER A 57 5.17 -1.53 8.42
C SER A 57 3.87 -2.35 8.42
N LYS A 58 2.98 -2.06 9.34
CA LYS A 58 1.69 -2.77 9.47
C LYS A 58 0.75 -2.49 8.29
N VAL A 59 0.56 -1.22 7.93
CA VAL A 59 -0.39 -0.88 6.85
C VAL A 59 0.11 -1.30 5.48
N MET A 60 1.42 -1.30 5.26
CA MET A 60 2.01 -1.71 3.99
C MET A 60 2.30 -3.21 3.90
N GLY A 61 2.26 -3.91 5.04
CA GLY A 61 2.53 -5.35 5.08
C GLY A 61 3.99 -5.70 4.71
N VAL A 62 4.94 -4.85 5.08
CA VAL A 62 6.37 -5.06 4.81
C VAL A 62 7.18 -4.94 6.11
N SER A 63 8.40 -5.46 6.10
CA SER A 63 9.25 -5.48 7.29
C SER A 63 9.71 -4.07 7.70
N LYS A 64 10.06 -3.91 8.96
CA LYS A 64 10.63 -2.65 9.48
C LYS A 64 11.92 -2.26 8.76
N THR A 65 12.73 -3.24 8.35
CA THR A 65 13.97 -3.01 7.61
C THR A 65 13.68 -2.37 6.26
N ILE A 66 12.67 -2.86 5.54
CA ILE A 66 12.24 -2.28 4.27
C ILE A 66 11.72 -0.86 4.50
N ILE A 67 10.88 -0.65 5.52
CA ILE A 67 10.36 0.68 5.86
C ILE A 67 11.48 1.67 6.15
N SER A 68 12.45 1.31 6.97
CA SER A 68 13.60 2.17 7.28
C SER A 68 14.37 2.57 6.02
N ARG A 69 14.58 1.62 5.11
CA ARG A 69 15.26 1.88 3.84
C ARG A 69 14.47 2.85 2.95
N LEU A 70 13.15 2.64 2.86
CA LEU A 70 12.26 3.52 2.09
C LEU A 70 12.28 4.95 2.65
N ILE A 71 12.15 5.09 3.97
CA ILE A 71 12.17 6.39 4.65
C ILE A 71 13.50 7.10 4.42
N ASP A 72 14.61 6.39 4.55
CA ASP A 72 15.94 6.98 4.35
C ASP A 72 16.11 7.50 2.92
N GLY A 73 15.69 6.72 1.93
CA GLY A 73 15.72 7.16 0.53
C GLY A 73 14.87 8.37 0.28
N LEU A 74 13.64 8.37 0.78
CA LEU A 74 12.71 9.49 0.60
C LEU A 74 13.17 10.75 1.36
N SER A 75 13.79 10.57 2.52
CA SER A 75 14.36 11.66 3.31
C SER A 75 15.52 12.33 2.57
N LYS A 76 16.41 11.55 1.95
CA LYS A 76 17.52 12.06 1.15
C LYS A 76 17.04 12.88 -0.05
N SER A 77 15.95 12.47 -0.66
CA SER A 77 15.35 13.18 -1.78
C SER A 77 14.50 14.40 -1.36
N GLY A 78 14.30 14.59 -0.06
CA GLY A 78 13.53 15.73 0.46
C GLY A 78 12.01 15.52 0.41
N TYR A 79 11.53 14.31 0.19
CA TYR A 79 10.09 14.01 0.07
C TYR A 79 9.41 13.74 1.41
N VAL A 80 10.18 13.37 2.43
CA VAL A 80 9.67 13.19 3.79
C VAL A 80 10.63 13.82 4.80
N ILE A 81 10.09 14.13 5.98
CA ILE A 81 10.88 14.56 7.13
C ILE A 81 10.56 13.65 8.32
N LYS A 82 11.55 13.45 9.16
CA LYS A 82 11.42 12.73 10.43
C LYS A 82 11.29 13.74 11.55
N LYS A 83 10.29 13.56 12.41
CA LYS A 83 10.10 14.38 13.58
C LYS A 83 10.15 13.50 14.81
N GLN A 84 11.16 13.71 15.64
CA GLN A 84 11.38 12.89 16.81
C GLN A 84 10.28 13.12 17.85
N ASP A 85 9.86 12.06 18.53
CA ASP A 85 8.91 12.14 19.62
C ASP A 85 9.61 12.76 20.83
N ASP A 86 9.02 13.81 21.43
CA ASP A 86 9.55 14.49 22.59
C ASP A 86 9.60 13.58 23.84
N ASN A 87 8.70 12.60 23.91
CA ASN A 87 8.59 11.68 25.03
C ASN A 87 9.39 10.40 24.88
N ASP A 88 9.71 9.99 23.66
CA ASP A 88 10.50 8.79 23.39
C ASP A 88 11.50 9.07 22.26
N LYS A 89 12.76 9.22 22.63
CA LYS A 89 13.87 9.52 21.70
C LYS A 89 14.12 8.39 20.68
N ARG A 90 13.57 7.20 20.91
CA ARG A 90 13.70 6.05 20.00
C ARG A 90 12.62 6.01 18.94
N SER A 91 11.57 6.82 19.13
CA SER A 91 10.45 6.88 18.19
C SER A 91 10.46 8.20 17.43
N TYR A 92 10.02 8.14 16.19
CA TYR A 92 9.84 9.34 15.38
C TYR A 92 8.62 9.15 14.49
N ASP A 93 8.01 10.27 14.14
CA ASP A 93 6.95 10.33 13.15
C ASP A 93 7.52 10.79 11.80
N VAL A 94 6.97 10.25 10.74
CA VAL A 94 7.33 10.60 9.37
C VAL A 94 6.19 11.43 8.78
N PHE A 95 6.55 12.52 8.14
CA PHE A 95 5.61 13.44 7.48
C PHE A 95 6.04 13.61 6.03
N ILE A 96 5.08 13.73 5.13
CA ILE A 96 5.36 14.10 3.74
C ILE A 96 5.64 15.61 3.67
N THR A 97 6.57 15.99 2.81
CA THR A 97 6.86 17.41 2.54
C THR A 97 6.02 17.91 1.36
N GLU A 98 5.96 19.23 1.17
CA GLU A 98 5.32 19.81 0.00
C GLU A 98 5.93 19.29 -1.30
N LEU A 99 7.25 19.12 -1.34
CA LEU A 99 7.95 18.53 -2.49
C LEU A 99 7.49 17.08 -2.73
N GLY A 100 7.31 16.30 -1.65
CA GLY A 100 6.78 14.94 -1.73
C GLY A 100 5.37 14.89 -2.29
N GLU A 101 4.49 15.78 -1.85
CA GLU A 101 3.12 15.88 -2.37
C GLU A 101 3.08 16.17 -3.86
N LYS A 102 3.91 17.11 -4.32
CA LYS A 102 4.03 17.43 -5.74
C LYS A 102 4.50 16.24 -6.55
N LYS A 103 5.47 15.49 -6.01
CA LYS A 103 5.99 14.28 -6.67
C LYS A 103 4.89 13.23 -6.81
N VAL A 104 4.09 13.02 -5.77
CA VAL A 104 2.95 12.10 -5.81
C VAL A 104 1.96 12.50 -6.89
N ASP A 105 1.59 13.79 -6.96
CA ASP A 105 0.65 14.30 -7.95
C ASP A 105 1.10 14.01 -9.39
N GLU A 106 2.41 14.13 -9.66
CA GLU A 106 2.98 13.85 -10.98
C GLU A 106 2.84 12.38 -11.40
N ILE A 107 2.97 11.46 -10.44
CA ILE A 107 3.05 10.02 -10.70
C ILE A 107 1.68 9.36 -10.66
N LEU A 108 0.79 9.87 -9.82
CA LEU A 108 -0.44 9.18 -9.40
C LEU A 108 -1.41 8.90 -10.54
N LYS A 109 -1.49 9.79 -11.52
CA LYS A 109 -2.40 9.64 -12.66
C LYS A 109 -2.17 8.34 -13.43
N PHE A 110 -0.92 8.01 -13.69
CA PHE A 110 -0.56 6.78 -14.40
C PHE A 110 -0.64 5.56 -13.48
N TYR A 111 -0.21 5.72 -12.24
CA TYR A 111 -0.19 4.62 -11.27
C TYR A 111 -1.58 4.12 -10.95
N LEU A 112 -2.56 5.00 -10.84
CA LEU A 112 -3.95 4.65 -10.53
C LEU A 112 -4.78 4.27 -11.77
N GLY A 113 -4.21 4.39 -12.97
CA GLY A 113 -4.93 4.06 -14.21
C GLY A 113 -5.63 2.71 -14.16
N PRO A 114 -4.93 1.61 -13.80
CA PRO A 114 -5.56 0.29 -13.78
C PRO A 114 -6.76 0.15 -12.85
N ILE A 115 -6.73 0.75 -11.66
CA ILE A 115 -7.87 0.65 -10.74
C ILE A 115 -9.07 1.48 -11.21
N TYR A 116 -8.82 2.64 -11.82
CA TYR A 116 -9.90 3.43 -12.41
C TYR A 116 -10.52 2.70 -13.61
N ASP A 117 -9.71 2.05 -14.45
CA ASP A 117 -10.19 1.22 -15.55
C ASP A 117 -11.03 0.05 -15.05
N LEU A 118 -10.59 -0.60 -13.98
CA LEU A 118 -11.36 -1.68 -13.36
C LEU A 118 -12.73 -1.18 -12.91
N ARG A 119 -12.79 -0.04 -12.23
CA ARG A 119 -14.04 0.56 -11.76
C ARG A 119 -15.00 0.82 -12.94
N ARG A 120 -14.47 1.36 -14.03
CA ARG A 120 -15.26 1.64 -15.23
C ARG A 120 -15.79 0.35 -15.87
N LYS A 121 -14.95 -0.69 -15.98
CA LYS A 121 -15.32 -1.97 -16.61
C LYS A 121 -16.29 -2.79 -15.80
N LEU A 122 -16.13 -2.83 -14.47
CA LEU A 122 -17.04 -3.55 -13.57
C LEU A 122 -18.35 -2.82 -13.34
N GLY A 123 -18.35 -1.50 -13.47
CA GLY A 123 -19.43 -0.65 -13.00
C GLY A 123 -19.30 -0.39 -11.50
N GLU A 124 -19.91 0.70 -11.03
CA GLU A 124 -19.73 1.18 -9.65
C GLU A 124 -20.18 0.16 -8.60
N LYS A 125 -21.37 -0.43 -8.80
CA LYS A 125 -21.93 -1.40 -7.85
C LYS A 125 -20.99 -2.60 -7.64
N ASN A 126 -20.56 -3.23 -8.73
CA ASN A 126 -19.68 -4.41 -8.66
C ASN A 126 -18.31 -4.04 -8.11
N PHE A 127 -17.79 -2.87 -8.48
CA PHE A 127 -16.52 -2.38 -7.95
C PHE A 127 -16.57 -2.20 -6.44
N LEU A 128 -17.60 -1.56 -5.91
CA LEU A 128 -17.77 -1.36 -4.47
C LEU A 128 -17.92 -2.68 -3.73
N GLN A 129 -18.66 -3.64 -4.28
CA GLN A 129 -18.77 -4.99 -3.71
C GLN A 129 -17.41 -5.67 -3.61
N LEU A 130 -16.60 -5.58 -4.67
CA LEU A 130 -15.26 -6.17 -4.69
C LEU A 130 -14.38 -5.52 -3.63
N MET A 131 -14.37 -4.20 -3.54
CA MET A 131 -13.57 -3.46 -2.55
C MET A 131 -13.99 -3.79 -1.12
N ASP A 132 -15.29 -3.86 -0.85
CA ASP A 132 -15.81 -4.22 0.47
C ASP A 132 -15.41 -5.64 0.86
N CYS A 133 -15.47 -6.59 -0.07
CA CYS A 133 -15.04 -7.97 0.18
C CYS A 133 -13.54 -8.07 0.47
N ILE A 134 -12.72 -7.34 -0.29
CA ILE A 134 -11.27 -7.29 -0.06
C ILE A 134 -10.96 -6.69 1.31
N LYS A 135 -11.63 -5.60 1.66
CA LYS A 135 -11.46 -4.95 2.96
C LYS A 135 -11.82 -5.89 4.11
N MET A 136 -12.96 -6.56 4.02
CA MET A 136 -13.40 -7.54 5.01
C MET A 136 -12.39 -8.70 5.12
N ALA A 137 -11.90 -9.20 3.98
CA ALA A 137 -10.91 -10.28 3.96
C ALA A 137 -9.62 -9.87 4.66
N ASN A 138 -9.13 -8.66 4.38
CA ASN A 138 -7.92 -8.12 5.02
C ASN A 138 -8.09 -7.98 6.54
N GLU A 139 -9.25 -7.51 7.00
CA GLU A 139 -9.57 -7.41 8.43
C GLU A 139 -9.54 -8.78 9.10
N LYS A 140 -10.14 -9.79 8.47
CA LYS A 140 -10.16 -11.17 8.99
C LYS A 140 -8.77 -11.82 9.03
N ILE A 141 -7.94 -11.57 8.05
CA ILE A 141 -6.56 -12.05 8.04
C ILE A 141 -5.77 -11.41 9.20
N SER A 142 -5.92 -10.10 9.40
CA SER A 142 -5.26 -9.37 10.49
C SER A 142 -5.69 -9.87 11.87
N GLU A 143 -6.97 -10.18 12.07
CA GLU A 143 -7.47 -10.77 13.32
C GLU A 143 -6.77 -12.09 13.64
N GLY A 144 -6.57 -12.94 12.63
CA GLY A 144 -5.85 -14.21 12.78
C GLY A 144 -4.39 -14.03 13.18
N GLU A 145 -3.72 -13.02 12.65
CA GLU A 145 -2.33 -12.70 13.00
C GLU A 145 -2.19 -12.19 14.43
N ASN A 146 -3.14 -11.38 14.89
CA ASN A 146 -3.14 -10.83 16.25
C ASN A 146 -3.49 -11.86 17.31
N GLY A 147 -4.06 -12.99 16.94
CA GLY A 147 -4.43 -14.08 17.83
C GLY A 147 -3.33 -15.11 18.10
N LYS A 148 -2.14 -14.90 17.56
CA LYS A 148 -1.00 -15.81 17.75
C LYS A 148 -0.03 -15.31 18.80
#